data_48f94d46180a7f725a381e7ca4382247
#
_entry.id   48f94d46180a7f725a381e7ca4382247
#
_cell.length_a   1.000
_cell.length_b   1.000
_cell.length_c   1.000
_cell.angle_alpha   90.00
_cell.angle_beta   90.00
_cell.angle_gamma   90.00
#
_symmetry.space_group_name_H-M   'P 1'
#
loop_
_entity.id
_entity.type
_entity.pdbx_description
1 polymer ?
#
loop_
_entity_poly.entity_id
_entity_poly.type
_entity_poly.pdbx_seq_one_letter_code
_entity_poly.pdbx_strand_id
1 'polypeptide(L)'
;ADARVAEPRWSRLWLAPSYRMGETKHAYALQVLARLFGGSETSRLWRTVVVEGKVGLSAWASYSPASLGLTSFDVGVHPAPTCGMADVEKAVVGEMKRLLDEGVKPDEVERAQNQLLAAAIYAQDSLASGPRLYGTMLSTGGTVADVDAWPQRIAAVTPADVQAAAEHVWRDSGAVTAMLTP
;
A
#
# COMPACT_ATOMS: atom_id res chain seq x y z
N ALA A 1 25.32 3.99 3.88
CA ALA A 1 25.52 3.41 5.20
C ALA A 1 25.84 4.51 6.22
N ASP A 2 25.33 4.41 7.43
CA ASP A 2 25.58 5.36 8.51
C ASP A 2 25.55 4.60 9.85
N ALA A 3 26.65 4.63 10.60
CA ALA A 3 26.78 3.91 11.87
C ALA A 3 25.74 4.31 12.95
N ARG A 4 25.00 5.39 12.75
CA ARG A 4 23.89 5.80 13.62
C ARG A 4 22.59 5.04 13.34
N VAL A 5 22.53 4.29 12.25
CA VAL A 5 21.36 3.50 11.87
C VAL A 5 21.31 2.23 12.72
N ALA A 6 20.35 2.17 13.63
CA ALA A 6 20.14 1.00 14.46
C ALA A 6 19.31 -0.09 13.74
N GLU A 7 18.40 0.32 12.85
CA GLU A 7 17.49 -0.58 12.17
C GLU A 7 17.63 -0.45 10.64
N PRO A 8 18.17 -1.48 9.97
CA PRO A 8 18.26 -1.49 8.51
C PRO A 8 16.87 -1.51 7.91
N ARG A 9 16.72 -0.85 6.76
CA ARG A 9 15.44 -0.78 6.06
C ARG A 9 15.66 -0.78 4.56
N TRP A 10 14.90 -1.60 3.87
CA TRP A 10 14.70 -1.53 2.42
C TRP A 10 13.35 -0.90 2.14
N SER A 11 13.27 0.02 1.18
CA SER A 11 12.01 0.58 0.73
C SER A 11 12.05 0.93 -0.75
N ARG A 12 10.92 0.78 -1.41
CA ARG A 12 10.72 1.21 -2.79
C ARG A 12 9.41 1.99 -2.89
N LEU A 13 9.47 3.13 -3.55
CA LEU A 13 8.30 3.95 -3.79
C LEU A 13 8.15 4.28 -5.27
N TRP A 14 6.91 4.48 -5.67
CA TRP A 14 6.49 4.92 -7.00
C TRP A 14 5.60 6.13 -6.87
N LEU A 15 5.68 7.05 -7.83
CA LEU A 15 4.66 8.09 -7.96
C LEU A 15 3.33 7.42 -8.31
N ALA A 16 2.29 7.82 -7.59
CA ALA A 16 0.95 7.28 -7.73
C ALA A 16 -0.09 8.40 -7.89
N PRO A 17 -1.21 8.15 -8.58
CA PRO A 17 -2.29 9.13 -8.68
C PRO A 17 -2.88 9.39 -7.30
N SER A 18 -3.38 10.60 -7.10
CA SER A 18 -4.23 10.94 -5.95
C SER A 18 -5.70 10.93 -6.36
N TYR A 19 -6.60 11.33 -5.46
CA TYR A 19 -8.00 11.59 -5.84
C TYR A 19 -8.16 12.75 -6.82
N ARG A 20 -7.12 13.59 -7.01
CA ARG A 20 -7.18 14.86 -7.76
C ARG A 20 -6.24 14.94 -8.94
N MET A 21 -5.18 14.15 -8.95
CA MET A 21 -4.14 14.24 -9.97
C MET A 21 -3.71 12.85 -10.45
N GLY A 22 -3.35 12.77 -11.73
CA GLY A 22 -2.96 11.53 -12.41
C GLY A 22 -4.17 10.71 -12.85
N GLU A 23 -3.97 9.40 -13.03
CA GLU A 23 -5.04 8.45 -13.39
C GLU A 23 -5.92 8.14 -12.17
N THR A 24 -6.74 9.11 -11.75
CA THR A 24 -7.54 9.10 -10.51
C THR A 24 -8.47 7.88 -10.37
N LYS A 25 -8.84 7.25 -11.51
CA LYS A 25 -9.63 6.01 -11.54
C LYS A 25 -9.00 4.87 -10.72
N HIS A 26 -7.67 4.87 -10.56
CA HIS A 26 -6.96 3.84 -9.80
C HIS A 26 -6.90 4.11 -8.29
N ALA A 27 -7.31 5.30 -7.82
CA ALA A 27 -7.09 5.70 -6.43
C ALA A 27 -7.75 4.77 -5.39
N TYR A 28 -8.94 4.26 -5.65
CA TYR A 28 -9.60 3.30 -4.74
C TYR A 28 -8.99 1.91 -4.83
N ALA A 29 -8.68 1.46 -6.05
CA ALA A 29 -8.04 0.17 -6.29
C ALA A 29 -6.62 0.10 -5.66
N LEU A 30 -5.85 1.20 -5.67
CA LEU A 30 -4.55 1.30 -5.01
C LEU A 30 -4.65 1.20 -3.48
N GLN A 31 -5.74 1.67 -2.87
CA GLN A 31 -5.96 1.47 -1.43
C GLN A 31 -6.18 -0.02 -1.11
N VAL A 32 -7.01 -0.69 -1.93
CA VAL A 32 -7.25 -2.13 -1.80
C VAL A 32 -5.97 -2.92 -2.07
N LEU A 33 -5.19 -2.54 -3.10
CA LEU A 33 -3.88 -3.13 -3.40
C LEU A 33 -2.92 -3.00 -2.22
N ALA A 34 -2.77 -1.80 -1.65
CA ALA A 34 -1.89 -1.57 -0.51
C ALA A 34 -2.30 -2.46 0.67
N ARG A 35 -3.60 -2.58 0.94
CA ARG A 35 -4.12 -3.44 2.02
C ARG A 35 -3.86 -4.91 1.77
N LEU A 36 -4.15 -5.40 0.58
CA LEU A 36 -3.95 -6.79 0.15
C LEU A 36 -2.46 -7.16 0.12
N PHE A 37 -1.62 -6.26 -0.40
CA PHE A 37 -0.20 -6.55 -0.64
C PHE A 37 0.62 -6.52 0.64
N GLY A 38 0.48 -5.46 1.47
CA GLY A 38 1.32 -5.27 2.66
C GLY A 38 0.63 -4.63 3.86
N GLY A 39 -0.69 -4.49 3.85
CA GLY A 39 -1.44 -3.76 4.88
C GLY A 39 -1.71 -4.54 6.17
N SER A 40 -1.31 -5.80 6.30
CA SER A 40 -1.52 -6.63 7.47
C SER A 40 -0.60 -7.85 7.50
N GLU A 41 -0.55 -8.57 8.63
CA GLU A 41 0.20 -9.82 8.79
C GLU A 41 -0.36 -10.97 7.92
N THR A 42 -1.57 -10.84 7.38
CA THR A 42 -2.17 -11.79 6.46
C THR A 42 -2.00 -11.41 4.99
N SER A 43 -1.28 -10.32 4.70
CA SER A 43 -1.01 -9.82 3.36
C SER A 43 -0.01 -10.72 2.59
N ARG A 44 -0.01 -10.60 1.27
CA ARG A 44 0.89 -11.38 0.40
C ARG A 44 2.35 -11.15 0.75
N LEU A 45 2.76 -9.90 0.85
CA LEU A 45 4.15 -9.53 1.12
C LEU A 45 4.61 -10.03 2.49
N TRP A 46 3.78 -9.88 3.52
CA TRP A 46 4.10 -10.38 4.85
C TRP A 46 4.34 -11.89 4.83
N ARG A 47 3.42 -12.63 4.22
CA ARG A 47 3.55 -14.09 4.09
C ARG A 47 4.85 -14.47 3.37
N THR A 48 5.13 -13.85 2.22
CA THR A 48 6.31 -14.19 1.41
C THR A 48 7.62 -13.79 2.08
N VAL A 49 7.69 -12.61 2.69
CA VAL A 49 8.93 -12.04 3.21
C VAL A 49 9.21 -12.48 4.65
N VAL A 50 8.17 -12.53 5.49
CA VAL A 50 8.32 -12.79 6.95
C VAL A 50 8.11 -14.26 7.26
N VAL A 51 7.01 -14.86 6.79
CA VAL A 51 6.62 -16.22 7.20
C VAL A 51 7.37 -17.29 6.42
N GLU A 52 7.32 -17.24 5.10
CA GLU A 52 7.88 -18.26 4.20
C GLU A 52 9.37 -18.03 3.96
N GLY A 53 9.73 -16.83 3.50
CA GLY A 53 11.10 -16.48 3.11
C GLY A 53 12.02 -16.19 4.29
N LYS A 54 11.47 -15.74 5.43
CA LYS A 54 12.22 -15.36 6.64
C LYS A 54 13.35 -14.36 6.38
N VAL A 55 13.20 -13.55 5.33
CA VAL A 55 14.17 -12.52 4.93
C VAL A 55 13.90 -11.16 5.58
N GLY A 56 12.70 -10.98 6.16
CA GLY A 56 12.30 -9.77 6.85
C GLY A 56 11.70 -10.05 8.23
N LEU A 57 11.84 -9.09 9.13
CA LEU A 57 11.18 -9.05 10.44
C LEU A 57 9.79 -8.45 10.33
N SER A 58 9.61 -7.51 9.40
CA SER A 58 8.32 -6.90 9.07
C SER A 58 8.31 -6.44 7.63
N ALA A 59 7.11 -6.33 7.06
CA ALA A 59 6.89 -5.84 5.72
C ALA A 59 5.60 -5.01 5.69
N TRP A 60 5.55 -3.98 4.84
CA TRP A 60 4.37 -3.15 4.68
C TRP A 60 4.22 -2.65 3.25
N ALA A 61 3.00 -2.30 2.91
CA ALA A 61 2.68 -1.45 1.77
C ALA A 61 1.72 -0.35 2.22
N SER A 62 1.89 0.85 1.71
CA SER A 62 1.07 2.00 2.06
C SER A 62 0.75 2.87 0.85
N TYR A 63 -0.43 3.46 0.86
CA TYR A 63 -0.87 4.42 -0.14
C TYR A 63 -1.93 5.33 0.48
N SER A 64 -1.77 6.64 0.28
CA SER A 64 -2.72 7.65 0.74
C SER A 64 -3.10 8.58 -0.41
N PRO A 65 -4.34 8.51 -0.93
CA PRO A 65 -4.76 9.28 -2.10
C PRO A 65 -5.19 10.72 -1.80
N ALA A 66 -5.36 11.10 -0.54
CA ALA A 66 -5.79 12.45 -0.15
C ALA A 66 -4.61 13.43 -0.25
N SER A 67 -4.33 13.89 -1.45
CA SER A 67 -3.27 14.85 -1.80
C SER A 67 -3.74 15.78 -2.92
N LEU A 68 -3.25 17.02 -2.93
CA LEU A 68 -3.48 17.98 -4.03
C LEU A 68 -2.72 17.57 -5.29
N GLY A 69 -1.49 17.07 -5.12
CA GLY A 69 -0.65 16.58 -6.21
C GLY A 69 -0.70 15.06 -6.35
N LEU A 70 0.27 14.52 -7.10
CA LEU A 70 0.56 13.10 -7.06
C LEU A 70 0.96 12.70 -5.65
N THR A 71 0.74 11.45 -5.32
CA THR A 71 1.18 10.82 -4.06
C THR A 71 2.16 9.69 -4.35
N SER A 72 2.48 8.87 -3.34
CA SER A 72 3.32 7.69 -3.52
C SER A 72 2.58 6.41 -3.14
N PHE A 73 2.96 5.33 -3.80
CA PHE A 73 2.72 3.96 -3.36
C PHE A 73 4.05 3.43 -2.82
N ASP A 74 4.08 3.06 -1.55
CA ASP A 74 5.29 2.71 -0.84
C ASP A 74 5.25 1.25 -0.41
N VAL A 75 6.36 0.54 -0.61
CA VAL A 75 6.58 -0.81 -0.12
C VAL A 75 7.87 -0.82 0.69
N GLY A 76 7.85 -1.46 1.84
CA GLY A 76 9.06 -1.53 2.66
C GLY A 76 9.15 -2.81 3.48
N VAL A 77 10.39 -3.11 3.89
CA VAL A 77 10.76 -4.28 4.67
C VAL A 77 11.85 -3.89 5.68
N HIS A 78 11.71 -4.35 6.91
CA HIS A 78 12.84 -4.42 7.85
C HIS A 78 13.50 -5.79 7.68
N PRO A 79 14.75 -5.84 7.18
CA PRO A 79 15.46 -7.11 6.96
C PRO A 79 15.66 -7.91 8.23
N ALA A 80 15.65 -9.24 8.12
CA ALA A 80 16.13 -10.10 9.19
C ALA A 80 17.66 -9.94 9.35
N PRO A 81 18.21 -10.05 10.56
CA PRO A 81 19.65 -9.80 10.83
C PRO A 81 20.61 -10.66 10.00
N THR A 82 20.14 -11.82 9.54
CA THR A 82 20.93 -12.78 8.77
C THR A 82 20.78 -12.61 7.25
N CYS A 83 19.97 -11.67 6.79
CA CYS A 83 19.64 -11.49 5.37
C CYS A 83 20.18 -10.18 4.83
N GLY A 84 20.68 -10.23 3.59
CA GLY A 84 21.15 -9.06 2.86
C GLY A 84 20.00 -8.28 2.21
N MET A 85 20.26 -7.02 1.88
CA MET A 85 19.30 -6.17 1.14
C MET A 85 18.91 -6.76 -0.22
N ALA A 86 19.84 -7.46 -0.88
CA ALA A 86 19.58 -8.12 -2.15
C ALA A 86 18.56 -9.28 -2.04
N ASP A 87 18.59 -10.03 -0.93
CA ASP A 87 17.63 -11.10 -0.67
C ASP A 87 16.23 -10.54 -0.44
N VAL A 88 16.15 -9.44 0.32
CA VAL A 88 14.90 -8.70 0.56
C VAL A 88 14.34 -8.18 -0.77
N GLU A 89 15.14 -7.50 -1.57
CA GLU A 89 14.72 -6.97 -2.87
C GLU A 89 14.21 -8.08 -3.80
N LYS A 90 14.94 -9.19 -3.88
CA LYS A 90 14.54 -10.36 -4.68
C LYS A 90 13.19 -10.92 -4.23
N ALA A 91 12.94 -11.02 -2.93
CA ALA A 91 11.67 -11.53 -2.39
C ALA A 91 10.52 -10.56 -2.68
N VAL A 92 10.71 -9.25 -2.48
CA VAL A 92 9.69 -8.22 -2.74
C VAL A 92 9.35 -8.15 -4.23
N VAL A 93 10.37 -8.03 -5.10
CA VAL A 93 10.17 -7.95 -6.56
C VAL A 93 9.57 -9.24 -7.09
N GLY A 94 9.97 -10.39 -6.55
CA GLY A 94 9.40 -11.69 -6.89
C GLY A 94 7.90 -11.77 -6.57
N GLU A 95 7.46 -11.26 -5.40
CA GLU A 95 6.04 -11.25 -5.04
C GLU A 95 5.23 -10.25 -5.87
N MET A 96 5.80 -9.08 -6.17
CA MET A 96 5.17 -8.10 -7.08
C MET A 96 4.96 -8.70 -8.47
N LYS A 97 6.01 -9.33 -9.01
CA LYS A 97 5.93 -10.02 -10.31
C LYS A 97 4.90 -11.14 -10.28
N ARG A 98 4.86 -11.94 -9.23
CA ARG A 98 3.86 -13.01 -9.08
C ARG A 98 2.44 -12.45 -9.09
N LEU A 99 2.19 -11.32 -8.40
CA LEU A 99 0.88 -10.67 -8.42
C LEU A 99 0.52 -10.19 -9.83
N LEU A 100 1.48 -9.60 -10.56
CA LEU A 100 1.24 -9.12 -11.92
C LEU A 100 0.98 -10.27 -12.90
N ASP A 101 1.70 -11.40 -12.77
CA ASP A 101 1.60 -12.54 -13.68
C ASP A 101 0.36 -13.42 -13.39
N GLU A 102 0.05 -13.67 -12.12
CA GLU A 102 -1.02 -14.58 -11.69
C GLU A 102 -2.35 -13.86 -11.41
N GLY A 103 -2.30 -12.53 -11.25
CA GLY A 103 -3.44 -11.73 -10.89
C GLY A 103 -3.81 -11.78 -9.40
N VAL A 104 -4.93 -11.15 -9.08
CA VAL A 104 -5.51 -11.06 -7.73
C VAL A 104 -6.77 -11.91 -7.66
N LYS A 105 -6.90 -12.70 -6.60
CA LYS A 105 -8.08 -13.54 -6.41
C LYS A 105 -9.24 -12.74 -5.81
N PRO A 106 -10.49 -13.07 -6.15
CA PRO A 106 -11.66 -12.37 -5.61
C PRO A 106 -11.73 -12.36 -4.08
N ASP A 107 -11.37 -13.47 -3.42
CA ASP A 107 -11.37 -13.60 -1.96
C ASP A 107 -10.32 -12.73 -1.28
N GLU A 108 -9.20 -12.46 -1.95
CA GLU A 108 -8.16 -11.54 -1.46
C GLU A 108 -8.65 -10.09 -1.50
N VAL A 109 -9.33 -9.70 -2.58
CA VAL A 109 -9.92 -8.37 -2.73
C VAL A 109 -11.02 -8.16 -1.71
N GLU A 110 -11.96 -9.09 -1.57
CA GLU A 110 -13.05 -9.04 -0.60
C GLU A 110 -12.51 -8.91 0.85
N ARG A 111 -11.50 -9.69 1.20
CA ARG A 111 -10.85 -9.61 2.52
C ARG A 111 -10.22 -8.24 2.77
N ALA A 112 -9.51 -7.68 1.78
CA ALA A 112 -8.91 -6.36 1.89
C ALA A 112 -9.95 -5.25 2.01
N GLN A 113 -11.04 -5.32 1.25
CA GLN A 113 -12.19 -4.42 1.35
C GLN A 113 -12.81 -4.48 2.75
N ASN A 114 -13.13 -5.67 3.24
CA ASN A 114 -13.70 -5.87 4.56
C ASN A 114 -12.80 -5.31 5.66
N GLN A 115 -11.48 -5.49 5.56
CA GLN A 115 -10.53 -4.93 6.51
C GLN A 115 -10.48 -3.40 6.46
N LEU A 116 -10.54 -2.78 5.27
CA LEU A 116 -10.60 -1.33 5.12
C LEU A 116 -11.90 -0.75 5.69
N LEU A 117 -13.03 -1.36 5.38
CA LEU A 117 -14.34 -0.94 5.87
C LEU A 117 -14.45 -1.09 7.39
N ALA A 118 -13.99 -2.21 7.94
CA ALA A 118 -13.96 -2.42 9.39
C ALA A 118 -13.05 -1.39 10.08
N ALA A 119 -11.86 -1.10 9.54
CA ALA A 119 -10.97 -0.09 10.08
C ALA A 119 -11.61 1.31 10.09
N ALA A 120 -12.38 1.65 9.05
CA ALA A 120 -13.12 2.92 9.00
C ALA A 120 -14.23 3.01 10.06
N ILE A 121 -14.91 1.89 10.37
CA ILE A 121 -15.91 1.83 11.45
C ILE A 121 -15.23 2.01 12.80
N TYR A 122 -14.17 1.26 13.09
CA TYR A 122 -13.43 1.39 14.36
C TYR A 122 -12.80 2.77 14.57
N ALA A 123 -12.41 3.43 13.47
CA ALA A 123 -11.89 4.79 13.55
C ALA A 123 -12.92 5.80 14.09
N GLN A 124 -14.22 5.53 13.98
CA GLN A 124 -15.29 6.40 14.49
C GLN A 124 -15.33 6.47 16.02
N ASP A 125 -14.76 5.49 16.72
CA ASP A 125 -14.67 5.49 18.18
C ASP A 125 -13.69 6.57 18.70
N SER A 126 -12.84 7.11 17.84
CA SER A 126 -11.91 8.18 18.18
C SER A 126 -12.47 9.57 17.84
N LEU A 127 -12.60 10.43 18.83
CA LEU A 127 -13.05 11.82 18.65
C LEU A 127 -12.20 12.62 17.65
N ALA A 128 -10.92 12.26 17.49
CA ALA A 128 -10.01 12.95 16.59
C ALA A 128 -10.11 12.46 15.12
N SER A 129 -10.66 11.28 14.89
CA SER A 129 -10.65 10.65 13.55
C SER A 129 -11.56 11.37 12.57
N GLY A 130 -12.77 11.73 12.97
CA GLY A 130 -13.71 12.49 12.15
C GLY A 130 -13.13 13.83 11.68
N PRO A 131 -12.74 14.73 12.57
CA PRO A 131 -12.12 16.01 12.20
C PRO A 131 -10.88 15.84 11.30
N ARG A 132 -10.03 14.85 11.56
CA ARG A 132 -8.85 14.59 10.74
C ARG A 132 -9.24 14.11 9.33
N LEU A 133 -10.18 13.17 9.21
CA LEU A 133 -10.65 12.62 7.93
C LEU A 133 -11.25 13.72 7.06
N TYR A 134 -12.25 14.44 7.58
CA TYR A 134 -12.89 15.53 6.84
C TYR A 134 -11.93 16.68 6.58
N GLY A 135 -11.11 17.06 7.57
CA GLY A 135 -10.10 18.12 7.41
C GLY A 135 -9.09 17.80 6.31
N THR A 136 -8.56 16.59 6.28
CA THR A 136 -7.64 16.15 5.22
C THR A 136 -8.33 16.15 3.86
N MET A 137 -9.53 15.60 3.76
CA MET A 137 -10.26 15.54 2.48
C MET A 137 -10.57 16.95 1.96
N LEU A 138 -11.12 17.82 2.78
CA LEU A 138 -11.48 19.19 2.39
C LEU A 138 -10.25 20.04 2.03
N SER A 139 -9.17 19.94 2.80
CA SER A 139 -7.93 20.70 2.54
C SER A 139 -7.21 20.24 1.27
N THR A 140 -7.48 19.04 0.80
CA THR A 140 -6.93 18.48 -0.46
C THR A 140 -7.91 18.59 -1.63
N GLY A 141 -8.94 19.43 -1.52
CA GLY A 141 -9.88 19.71 -2.61
C GLY A 141 -11.01 18.69 -2.76
N GLY A 142 -11.19 17.80 -1.77
CA GLY A 142 -12.34 16.89 -1.70
C GLY A 142 -13.58 17.54 -1.10
N THR A 143 -14.63 16.76 -1.00
CA THR A 143 -15.92 17.16 -0.44
C THR A 143 -16.36 16.20 0.67
N VAL A 144 -17.33 16.63 1.49
CA VAL A 144 -17.99 15.74 2.46
C VAL A 144 -18.62 14.53 1.76
N ALA A 145 -19.27 14.75 0.61
CA ALA A 145 -19.84 13.67 -0.18
C ALA A 145 -18.81 12.63 -0.66
N ASP A 146 -17.57 13.05 -0.90
CA ASP A 146 -16.49 12.08 -1.26
C ASP A 146 -16.13 11.19 -0.07
N VAL A 147 -16.15 11.74 1.16
CA VAL A 147 -15.93 10.95 2.39
C VAL A 147 -17.07 9.97 2.59
N ASP A 148 -18.30 10.43 2.46
CA ASP A 148 -19.51 9.62 2.67
C ASP A 148 -19.65 8.50 1.63
N ALA A 149 -19.21 8.74 0.38
CA ALA A 149 -19.23 7.75 -0.69
C ALA A 149 -18.04 6.76 -0.65
N TRP A 150 -17.02 7.01 0.18
CA TRP A 150 -15.80 6.19 0.21
C TRP A 150 -16.06 4.70 0.48
N PRO A 151 -16.94 4.30 1.45
CA PRO A 151 -17.20 2.88 1.70
C PRO A 151 -17.77 2.16 0.47
N GLN A 152 -18.70 2.79 -0.22
CA GLN A 152 -19.32 2.23 -1.42
C GLN A 152 -18.30 2.11 -2.56
N ARG A 153 -17.43 3.11 -2.73
CA ARG A 153 -16.37 3.10 -3.75
C ARG A 153 -15.32 2.01 -3.48
N ILE A 154 -14.96 1.78 -2.21
CA ILE A 154 -14.07 0.66 -1.85
C ILE A 154 -14.76 -0.68 -2.12
N ALA A 155 -16.02 -0.84 -1.74
CA ALA A 155 -16.76 -2.09 -1.95
C ALA A 155 -16.97 -2.40 -3.44
N ALA A 156 -16.96 -1.40 -4.31
CA ALA A 156 -17.13 -1.56 -5.76
C ALA A 156 -15.84 -1.96 -6.50
N VAL A 157 -14.67 -1.95 -5.85
CA VAL A 157 -13.38 -2.30 -6.48
C VAL A 157 -13.37 -3.77 -6.85
N THR A 158 -13.07 -4.07 -8.10
CA THR A 158 -12.97 -5.44 -8.63
C THR A 158 -11.52 -5.96 -8.66
N PRO A 159 -11.28 -7.28 -8.75
CA PRO A 159 -9.94 -7.82 -8.99
C PRO A 159 -9.26 -7.24 -10.23
N ALA A 160 -10.01 -6.98 -11.30
CA ALA A 160 -9.49 -6.36 -12.52
C ALA A 160 -9.02 -4.92 -12.28
N ASP A 161 -9.73 -4.15 -11.44
CA ASP A 161 -9.31 -2.79 -11.08
C ASP A 161 -8.01 -2.80 -10.27
N VAL A 162 -7.86 -3.75 -9.34
CA VAL A 162 -6.63 -3.91 -8.53
C VAL A 162 -5.45 -4.30 -9.43
N GLN A 163 -5.67 -5.23 -10.36
CA GLN A 163 -4.67 -5.64 -11.33
C GLN A 163 -4.21 -4.46 -12.20
N ALA A 164 -5.15 -3.75 -12.80
CA ALA A 164 -4.86 -2.57 -13.63
C ALA A 164 -4.15 -1.46 -12.84
N ALA A 165 -4.49 -1.28 -11.57
CA ALA A 165 -3.85 -0.31 -10.71
C ALA A 165 -2.40 -0.71 -10.37
N ALA A 166 -2.13 -2.01 -10.13
CA ALA A 166 -0.79 -2.53 -9.91
C ALA A 166 0.08 -2.36 -11.16
N GLU A 167 -0.42 -2.72 -12.34
CA GLU A 167 0.26 -2.53 -13.63
C GLU A 167 0.56 -1.05 -13.93
N HIS A 168 -0.35 -0.15 -13.53
CA HIS A 168 -0.17 1.28 -13.71
C HIS A 168 0.95 1.84 -12.84
N VAL A 169 1.03 1.43 -11.57
CA VAL A 169 1.95 2.03 -10.59
C VAL A 169 3.30 1.32 -10.55
N TRP A 170 3.35 0.00 -10.59
CA TRP A 170 4.59 -0.76 -10.44
C TRP A 170 5.42 -0.83 -11.73
N ARG A 171 5.77 0.33 -12.26
CA ARG A 171 6.66 0.45 -13.43
C ARG A 171 8.08 0.75 -12.98
N ASP A 172 9.05 0.01 -13.48
CA ASP A 172 10.46 0.20 -13.09
C ASP A 172 10.97 1.61 -13.37
N SER A 173 10.52 2.23 -14.47
CA SER A 173 10.91 3.58 -14.87
C SER A 173 10.48 4.69 -13.90
N GLY A 174 9.54 4.38 -12.99
CA GLY A 174 9.02 5.34 -11.99
C GLY A 174 9.39 5.01 -10.54
N ALA A 175 10.20 3.97 -10.33
CA ALA A 175 10.56 3.48 -9.01
C ALA A 175 11.80 4.17 -8.43
N VAL A 176 11.75 4.47 -7.14
CA VAL A 176 12.92 4.87 -6.35
C VAL A 176 13.11 3.86 -5.24
N THR A 177 14.28 3.20 -5.22
CA THR A 177 14.64 2.26 -4.15
C THR A 177 15.62 2.94 -3.20
N ALA A 178 15.32 2.87 -1.90
CA ALA A 178 16.19 3.35 -0.84
C ALA A 178 16.57 2.20 0.10
N MET A 179 17.85 2.11 0.42
CA MET A 179 18.41 1.12 1.34
C MET A 179 19.12 1.89 2.46
N LEU A 180 18.63 1.73 3.68
CA LEU A 180 19.24 2.29 4.87
C LEU A 180 19.97 1.15 5.58
N THR A 181 21.28 1.30 5.77
CA THR A 181 22.14 0.29 6.42
C THR A 181 23.01 0.96 7.47
N PRO A 182 23.39 0.22 8.53
CA PRO A 182 24.40 0.66 9.49
C PRO A 182 25.73 1.03 8.84
#